data_7a6b1abb69b23f22b75cd843080341d8
#
_entry.id   7a6b1abb69b23f22b75cd843080341d8
#
_cell.length_a   1.000
_cell.length_b   1.000
_cell.length_c   1.000
_cell.angle_alpha   90.00
_cell.angle_beta   90.00
_cell.angle_gamma   90.00
#
_symmetry.space_group_name_H-M   'P 1'
#
loop_
_entity.id
_entity.type
_entity.pdbx_description
1 polymer ?
#
loop_
_entity_poly.entity_id
_entity_poly.type
_entity_poly.pdbx_seq_one_letter_code
_entity_poly.pdbx_strand_id
1 'polypeptide(L)'
;MLFRSPFETVTRENDERDQTYRATLQEGCAGEAVVTAEIRTVDGEEHGRTIVARTVLSNATDEIVEVGTKNVGIGTGSFLVPMSSYTFTSGFKWRWGRLHSGVDLAAGEGTPVYAADHGKVIVAEDSGNGYGKYIILDHRNGYKTLYGHNSELLVSVGDVVAKGDRIALSGNTGNSTGPHLHFEIHVNDEKVDPQQYITLV
;
A
#
# COMPACT_ATOMS: atom_id res chain seq x y z
N MET A 1 39.33 26.23 -0.54
CA MET A 1 38.61 25.05 -1.09
C MET A 1 37.12 25.39 -1.16
N LEU A 2 36.44 25.11 -2.29
CA LEU A 2 35.01 25.29 -2.40
C LEU A 2 34.32 24.10 -1.74
N PHE A 3 33.35 24.36 -0.85
CA PHE A 3 32.54 23.37 -0.17
C PHE A 3 31.09 23.59 -0.57
N ARG A 4 30.36 22.50 -0.85
CA ARG A 4 28.92 22.50 -1.14
C ARG A 4 28.16 21.86 0.02
N SER A 5 27.19 22.57 0.60
CA SER A 5 26.26 22.02 1.55
C SER A 5 25.04 21.45 0.80
N PRO A 6 24.59 20.21 1.11
CA PRO A 6 23.39 19.66 0.48
C PRO A 6 22.16 20.51 0.84
N PHE A 7 21.10 20.37 0.04
CA PHE A 7 19.76 20.80 0.36
C PHE A 7 18.94 19.60 0.84
N GLU A 8 17.82 19.87 1.48
CA GLU A 8 16.83 18.84 1.85
C GLU A 8 15.62 18.88 0.92
N THR A 9 14.89 17.76 0.81
CA THR A 9 13.61 17.71 0.11
C THR A 9 12.48 17.76 1.13
N VAL A 10 11.69 18.83 1.08
CA VAL A 10 10.51 19.03 1.92
C VAL A 10 9.28 18.59 1.14
N THR A 11 8.53 17.64 1.69
CA THR A 11 7.27 17.19 1.09
C THR A 11 6.11 18.00 1.65
N ARG A 12 5.25 18.50 0.76
CA ARG A 12 4.01 19.22 1.07
C ARG A 12 2.83 18.35 0.63
N GLU A 13 1.99 17.93 1.57
CA GLU A 13 0.79 17.16 1.29
C GLU A 13 -0.36 18.05 0.81
N ASN A 14 -1.15 17.53 -0.15
CA ASN A 14 -2.32 18.20 -0.71
C ASN A 14 -3.48 17.19 -0.84
N ASP A 15 -4.52 17.33 -0.02
CA ASP A 15 -5.67 16.44 0.05
C ASP A 15 -6.73 16.70 -1.03
N GLU A 16 -6.59 17.77 -1.81
CA GLU A 16 -7.41 18.04 -3.00
C GLU A 16 -6.87 17.31 -4.25
N ARG A 17 -5.59 16.92 -4.21
CA ARG A 17 -4.91 16.18 -5.29
C ARG A 17 -4.92 14.69 -5.03
N ASP A 18 -5.15 13.90 -6.10
CA ASP A 18 -5.12 12.45 -5.98
C ASP A 18 -3.71 11.92 -5.62
N GLN A 19 -3.66 10.74 -5.05
CA GLN A 19 -2.42 10.12 -4.54
C GLN A 19 -1.36 9.84 -5.63
N THR A 20 -1.66 10.01 -6.90
CA THR A 20 -0.70 9.89 -8.01
C THR A 20 -0.05 11.21 -8.37
N TYR A 21 -0.59 12.33 -7.85
CA TYR A 21 -0.06 13.65 -8.13
C TYR A 21 1.27 13.89 -7.39
N ARG A 22 2.26 14.36 -8.14
CA ARG A 22 3.55 14.82 -7.62
C ARG A 22 4.04 15.96 -8.51
N ALA A 23 4.44 17.08 -7.89
CA ALA A 23 5.01 18.23 -8.59
C ALA A 23 6.11 18.87 -7.75
N THR A 24 7.21 19.28 -8.37
CA THR A 24 8.22 20.12 -7.75
C THR A 24 7.76 21.55 -7.80
N LEU A 25 7.50 22.14 -6.63
CA LEU A 25 7.11 23.54 -6.47
C LEU A 25 8.32 24.48 -6.42
N GLN A 26 9.44 23.96 -5.91
CA GLN A 26 10.72 24.69 -5.80
C GLN A 26 11.86 23.70 -5.98
N GLU A 27 12.75 24.01 -6.92
CA GLU A 27 13.98 23.24 -7.10
C GLU A 27 14.96 23.48 -5.96
N GLY A 28 15.60 22.41 -5.48
CA GLY A 28 16.66 22.48 -4.49
C GLY A 28 17.96 22.99 -5.09
N CYS A 29 18.69 23.80 -4.33
CA CYS A 29 20.00 24.27 -4.71
C CYS A 29 20.99 24.08 -3.56
N ALA A 30 22.14 23.48 -3.85
CA ALA A 30 23.20 23.33 -2.86
C ALA A 30 23.81 24.70 -2.49
N GLY A 31 24.04 24.91 -1.22
CA GLY A 31 24.78 26.10 -0.73
C GLY A 31 26.26 25.97 -1.05
N GLU A 32 26.94 27.13 -1.17
CA GLU A 32 28.36 27.20 -1.45
C GLU A 32 29.09 27.98 -0.36
N ALA A 33 30.27 27.50 0.02
CA ALA A 33 31.15 28.18 0.96
C ALA A 33 32.62 28.01 0.56
N VAL A 34 33.41 29.02 0.81
CA VAL A 34 34.87 28.93 0.75
C VAL A 34 35.40 28.55 2.12
N VAL A 35 36.17 27.48 2.15
CA VAL A 35 36.80 26.99 3.39
C VAL A 35 38.28 27.11 3.27
N THR A 36 38.90 27.79 4.26
CA THR A 36 40.35 27.84 4.46
C THR A 36 40.72 26.84 5.54
N ALA A 37 41.62 25.93 5.24
CA ALA A 37 42.07 24.91 6.18
C ALA A 37 43.61 24.92 6.30
N GLU A 38 44.09 24.72 7.51
CA GLU A 38 45.48 24.35 7.77
C GLU A 38 45.63 22.85 7.56
N ILE A 39 46.59 22.46 6.70
CA ILE A 39 46.90 21.06 6.41
C ILE A 39 48.20 20.70 7.09
N ARG A 40 48.17 19.71 7.96
CA ARG A 40 49.37 19.16 8.58
C ARG A 40 49.86 17.99 7.69
N THR A 41 51.10 18.15 7.21
CA THR A 41 51.76 17.10 6.41
C THR A 41 52.95 16.52 7.17
N VAL A 42 53.21 15.21 6.99
CA VAL A 42 54.37 14.49 7.48
C VAL A 42 54.89 13.70 6.28
N ASP A 43 56.16 13.86 5.95
CA ASP A 43 56.82 13.23 4.77
C ASP A 43 56.09 13.46 3.43
N GLY A 44 55.42 14.63 3.30
CA GLY A 44 54.66 14.99 2.09
C GLY A 44 53.23 14.48 2.02
N GLU A 45 52.80 13.67 2.97
CA GLU A 45 51.44 13.13 3.06
C GLU A 45 50.57 13.93 4.06
N GLU A 46 49.28 14.12 3.75
CA GLU A 46 48.32 14.79 4.62
C GLU A 46 47.98 13.92 5.83
N HIS A 47 48.36 14.40 7.05
CA HIS A 47 48.06 13.71 8.31
C HIS A 47 46.94 14.37 9.12
N GLY A 48 46.41 15.53 8.67
CA GLY A 48 45.26 16.17 9.32
C GLY A 48 44.91 17.49 8.63
N ARG A 49 43.65 17.88 8.81
CA ARG A 49 43.09 19.10 8.27
C ARG A 49 42.27 19.81 9.35
N THR A 50 42.52 21.06 9.60
CA THR A 50 41.76 21.89 10.53
C THR A 50 41.19 23.11 9.78
N ILE A 51 39.87 23.25 9.79
CA ILE A 51 39.18 24.38 9.17
C ILE A 51 39.43 25.63 10.08
N VAL A 52 40.10 26.64 9.55
CA VAL A 52 40.41 27.87 10.26
C VAL A 52 39.49 29.05 9.90
N ALA A 53 38.85 29.00 8.72
CA ALA A 53 37.88 29.99 8.32
C ALA A 53 36.86 29.38 7.33
N ARG A 54 35.60 29.87 7.41
CA ARG A 54 34.52 29.53 6.47
C ARG A 54 33.77 30.79 6.09
N THR A 55 33.71 31.08 4.80
CA THR A 55 32.89 32.16 4.23
C THR A 55 31.80 31.57 3.39
N VAL A 56 30.55 31.76 3.82
CA VAL A 56 29.36 31.29 3.06
C VAL A 56 29.17 32.24 1.88
N LEU A 57 29.12 31.72 0.67
CA LEU A 57 28.83 32.43 -0.58
C LEU A 57 27.32 32.41 -0.87
N SER A 58 26.67 31.26 -0.70
CA SER A 58 25.23 31.08 -0.79
C SER A 58 24.77 30.05 0.21
N ASN A 59 23.56 30.21 0.75
CA ASN A 59 22.89 29.18 1.55
C ASN A 59 22.27 28.14 0.62
N ALA A 60 22.14 26.90 1.12
CA ALA A 60 21.33 25.90 0.46
C ALA A 60 19.84 26.34 0.43
N THR A 61 19.16 26.02 -0.63
CA THR A 61 17.71 26.22 -0.77
C THR A 61 17.09 24.84 -0.92
N ASP A 62 16.13 24.49 -0.06
CA ASP A 62 15.52 23.17 -0.07
C ASP A 62 14.61 22.99 -1.30
N GLU A 63 14.56 21.76 -1.78
CA GLU A 63 13.55 21.34 -2.75
C GLU A 63 12.19 21.26 -2.04
N ILE A 64 11.11 21.74 -2.69
CA ILE A 64 9.75 21.59 -2.19
C ILE A 64 8.97 20.76 -3.22
N VAL A 65 8.49 19.60 -2.79
CA VAL A 65 7.67 18.69 -3.62
C VAL A 65 6.28 18.60 -3.03
N GLU A 66 5.25 18.94 -3.83
CA GLU A 66 3.85 18.70 -3.49
C GLU A 66 3.45 17.28 -3.89
N VAL A 67 2.79 16.55 -2.98
CA VAL A 67 2.24 15.20 -3.23
C VAL A 67 0.74 15.18 -2.90
N GLY A 68 -0.04 14.55 -3.76
CA GLY A 68 -1.46 14.34 -3.50
C GLY A 68 -1.69 13.26 -2.44
N THR A 69 -2.70 13.45 -1.61
CA THR A 69 -3.10 12.49 -0.56
C THR A 69 -4.53 12.01 -0.69
N LYS A 70 -5.31 12.58 -1.64
CA LYS A 70 -6.70 12.18 -1.87
C LYS A 70 -6.78 10.73 -2.34
N ASN A 71 -7.42 9.87 -1.53
CA ASN A 71 -7.67 8.49 -1.91
C ASN A 71 -8.70 8.44 -3.05
N VAL A 72 -8.30 7.91 -4.19
CA VAL A 72 -9.17 7.70 -5.37
C VAL A 72 -9.31 6.20 -5.70
N GLY A 73 -8.97 5.33 -4.76
CA GLY A 73 -9.08 3.88 -4.91
C GLY A 73 -7.96 3.26 -5.72
N ILE A 74 -6.78 3.91 -5.77
CA ILE A 74 -5.60 3.30 -6.38
C ILE A 74 -4.84 2.54 -5.31
N GLY A 75 -4.72 1.23 -5.49
CA GLY A 75 -4.03 0.34 -4.57
C GLY A 75 -2.52 0.49 -4.61
N THR A 76 -1.88 0.12 -3.50
CA THR A 76 -0.43 0.14 -3.33
C THR A 76 0.25 -1.09 -3.95
N GLY A 77 -0.52 -2.16 -4.23
CA GLY A 77 0.00 -3.48 -4.62
C GLY A 77 0.54 -4.31 -3.45
N SER A 78 0.41 -3.79 -2.23
CA SER A 78 0.74 -4.51 -0.99
C SER A 78 -0.55 -4.77 -0.24
N PHE A 79 -0.83 -6.05 0.08
CA PHE A 79 -2.11 -6.46 0.65
C PHE A 79 -1.98 -6.81 2.13
N LEU A 80 -2.97 -6.40 2.93
CA LEU A 80 -3.14 -6.92 4.28
C LEU A 80 -4.03 -8.17 4.26
N VAL A 81 -3.90 -9.01 5.28
CA VAL A 81 -4.87 -10.09 5.52
C VAL A 81 -6.21 -9.44 5.88
N PRO A 82 -7.30 -9.79 5.17
CA PRO A 82 -8.58 -9.07 5.29
C PRO A 82 -9.36 -9.37 6.59
N MET A 83 -8.77 -10.09 7.52
CA MET A 83 -9.33 -10.38 8.85
C MET A 83 -8.24 -10.33 9.93
N SER A 84 -8.56 -9.80 11.11
CA SER A 84 -7.62 -9.73 12.24
C SER A 84 -7.67 -10.97 13.16
N SER A 85 -8.73 -11.77 13.06
CA SER A 85 -8.91 -13.00 13.85
C SER A 85 -9.54 -14.07 12.95
N TYR A 86 -8.82 -15.13 12.71
CA TYR A 86 -9.22 -16.22 11.83
C TYR A 86 -8.41 -17.49 12.11
N THR A 87 -8.86 -18.60 11.54
CA THR A 87 -8.09 -19.84 11.38
C THR A 87 -7.97 -20.12 9.89
N PHE A 88 -6.75 -20.26 9.37
CA PHE A 88 -6.53 -20.67 7.98
C PHE A 88 -6.96 -22.13 7.79
N THR A 89 -7.91 -22.38 6.89
CA THR A 89 -8.50 -23.72 6.70
C THR A 89 -8.27 -24.30 5.33
N SER A 90 -8.13 -23.49 4.28
CA SER A 90 -7.89 -23.98 2.93
C SER A 90 -7.13 -22.98 2.08
N GLY A 91 -6.13 -23.46 1.33
CA GLY A 91 -5.36 -22.68 0.38
C GLY A 91 -5.83 -22.81 -1.06
N PHE A 92 -5.16 -22.06 -1.95
CA PHE A 92 -5.32 -22.10 -3.40
C PHE A 92 -4.82 -23.45 -3.93
N LYS A 93 -5.72 -24.32 -4.38
CA LYS A 93 -5.37 -25.67 -4.87
C LYS A 93 -6.50 -26.34 -5.61
N TRP A 94 -6.16 -27.32 -6.45
CA TRP A 94 -7.13 -28.25 -7.02
C TRP A 94 -7.68 -29.19 -5.95
N ARG A 95 -9.02 -29.25 -5.84
CA ARG A 95 -9.73 -30.15 -4.94
C ARG A 95 -11.08 -30.57 -5.56
N TRP A 96 -11.43 -31.82 -5.43
CA TRP A 96 -12.72 -32.39 -5.92
C TRP A 96 -13.04 -32.02 -7.38
N GLY A 97 -12.02 -32.08 -8.27
CA GLY A 97 -12.18 -31.81 -9.71
C GLY A 97 -12.35 -30.33 -10.08
N ARG A 98 -12.15 -29.38 -9.15
CA ARG A 98 -12.18 -27.94 -9.41
C ARG A 98 -11.04 -27.20 -8.68
N LEU A 99 -10.67 -26.07 -9.23
CA LEU A 99 -9.73 -25.16 -8.57
C LEU A 99 -10.44 -24.42 -7.42
N HIS A 100 -9.87 -24.49 -6.22
CA HIS A 100 -10.15 -23.54 -5.15
C HIS A 100 -9.31 -22.29 -5.39
N SER A 101 -9.96 -21.23 -5.82
CA SER A 101 -9.34 -20.04 -6.41
C SER A 101 -8.92 -18.96 -5.40
N GLY A 102 -8.87 -19.31 -4.11
CA GLY A 102 -8.51 -18.36 -3.05
C GLY A 102 -8.02 -19.05 -1.80
N VAL A 103 -8.13 -18.36 -0.69
CA VAL A 103 -7.89 -18.88 0.65
C VAL A 103 -9.15 -18.76 1.49
N ASP A 104 -9.37 -19.76 2.37
CA ASP A 104 -10.50 -19.77 3.30
C ASP A 104 -9.97 -19.44 4.72
N LEU A 105 -10.52 -18.38 5.30
CA LEU A 105 -10.21 -17.87 6.62
C LEU A 105 -11.44 -18.08 7.52
N ALA A 106 -11.45 -19.19 8.29
CA ALA A 106 -12.56 -19.51 9.17
C ALA A 106 -12.62 -18.58 10.39
N ALA A 107 -13.79 -18.04 10.64
CA ALA A 107 -14.08 -17.20 11.81
C ALA A 107 -15.59 -17.26 12.09
N GLY A 108 -16.00 -16.84 13.28
CA GLY A 108 -17.41 -16.73 13.61
C GLY A 108 -18.16 -15.80 12.66
N GLU A 109 -19.44 -16.10 12.41
CA GLU A 109 -20.29 -15.21 11.62
C GLU A 109 -20.35 -13.80 12.27
N GLY A 110 -20.29 -12.76 11.44
CA GLY A 110 -20.25 -11.38 11.91
C GLY A 110 -18.85 -10.86 12.23
N THR A 111 -17.78 -11.65 12.02
CA THR A 111 -16.40 -11.16 12.18
C THR A 111 -16.09 -10.10 11.11
N PRO A 112 -15.48 -8.94 11.49
CA PRO A 112 -15.16 -7.88 10.53
C PRO A 112 -14.23 -8.32 9.41
N VAL A 113 -14.59 -7.91 8.18
CA VAL A 113 -13.79 -8.10 6.96
C VAL A 113 -13.33 -6.72 6.46
N TYR A 114 -12.06 -6.62 6.14
CA TYR A 114 -11.39 -5.36 5.79
C TYR A 114 -10.90 -5.37 4.34
N ALA A 115 -10.89 -4.19 3.71
CA ALA A 115 -10.28 -4.00 2.40
C ALA A 115 -8.77 -4.30 2.46
N ALA A 116 -8.30 -5.24 1.65
CA ALA A 116 -6.90 -5.66 1.65
C ALA A 116 -5.95 -4.58 1.14
N ASP A 117 -6.42 -3.68 0.26
CA ASP A 117 -5.72 -2.50 -0.23
C ASP A 117 -6.75 -1.42 -0.62
N HIS A 118 -6.29 -0.17 -0.91
CA HIS A 118 -7.16 0.87 -1.45
C HIS A 118 -7.80 0.39 -2.75
N GLY A 119 -9.08 0.70 -2.95
CA GLY A 119 -9.79 0.24 -4.14
C GLY A 119 -11.14 0.90 -4.35
N LYS A 120 -11.73 0.64 -5.50
CA LYS A 120 -13.12 0.97 -5.82
C LYS A 120 -13.95 -0.31 -5.82
N VAL A 121 -15.09 -0.27 -5.16
CA VAL A 121 -16.07 -1.36 -5.17
C VAL A 121 -16.67 -1.48 -6.57
N ILE A 122 -16.46 -2.60 -7.25
CA ILE A 122 -17.04 -2.89 -8.57
C ILE A 122 -18.14 -3.93 -8.52
N VAL A 123 -18.20 -4.74 -7.44
CA VAL A 123 -19.29 -5.68 -7.14
C VAL A 123 -19.58 -5.64 -5.65
N ALA A 124 -20.85 -5.60 -5.28
CA ALA A 124 -21.35 -5.75 -3.91
C ALA A 124 -22.78 -6.30 -4.01
N GLU A 125 -22.94 -7.62 -3.99
CA GLU A 125 -24.21 -8.28 -4.24
C GLU A 125 -24.34 -9.64 -3.55
N ASP A 126 -25.55 -10.20 -3.55
CA ASP A 126 -25.82 -11.59 -3.18
C ASP A 126 -26.11 -12.40 -4.44
N SER A 127 -25.19 -13.29 -4.80
CA SER A 127 -25.38 -14.20 -5.94
C SER A 127 -26.38 -15.33 -5.67
N GLY A 128 -26.82 -15.50 -4.42
CA GLY A 128 -27.69 -16.59 -3.98
C GLY A 128 -27.05 -17.99 -4.00
N ASN A 129 -25.95 -18.14 -4.72
CA ASN A 129 -25.15 -19.38 -4.82
C ASN A 129 -23.66 -19.02 -4.93
N GLY A 130 -22.80 -20.01 -5.20
CA GLY A 130 -21.36 -19.74 -5.37
C GLY A 130 -20.80 -18.97 -4.20
N TYR A 131 -20.40 -17.70 -4.41
CA TYR A 131 -19.82 -16.81 -3.38
C TYR A 131 -20.82 -16.29 -2.35
N GLY A 132 -22.14 -16.46 -2.56
CA GLY A 132 -23.17 -15.86 -1.71
C GLY A 132 -23.11 -14.33 -1.75
N LYS A 133 -23.13 -13.67 -0.59
CA LYS A 133 -22.87 -12.24 -0.50
C LYS A 133 -21.38 -11.98 -0.64
N TYR A 134 -21.00 -11.20 -1.65
CA TYR A 134 -19.60 -10.96 -1.95
C TYR A 134 -19.32 -9.56 -2.45
N ILE A 135 -18.06 -9.14 -2.30
CA ILE A 135 -17.52 -7.87 -2.77
C ILE A 135 -16.35 -8.15 -3.71
N ILE A 136 -16.23 -7.32 -4.76
CA ILE A 136 -14.99 -7.22 -5.53
C ILE A 136 -14.51 -5.78 -5.48
N LEU A 137 -13.25 -5.59 -5.10
CA LEU A 137 -12.53 -4.32 -5.20
C LEU A 137 -11.64 -4.35 -6.44
N ASP A 138 -11.70 -3.28 -7.22
CA ASP A 138 -10.71 -2.97 -8.26
C ASP A 138 -9.69 -1.97 -7.69
N HIS A 139 -8.43 -2.39 -7.63
CA HIS A 139 -7.33 -1.58 -7.09
C HIS A 139 -6.70 -0.65 -8.15
N ARG A 140 -7.20 -0.65 -9.39
CA ARG A 140 -6.78 0.23 -10.50
C ARG A 140 -5.28 0.18 -10.84
N ASN A 141 -4.59 -0.87 -10.43
CA ASN A 141 -3.18 -1.13 -10.68
C ASN A 141 -2.94 -2.53 -11.25
N GLY A 142 -3.98 -3.13 -11.87
CA GLY A 142 -3.95 -4.49 -12.40
C GLY A 142 -4.37 -5.57 -11.40
N TYR A 143 -4.65 -5.19 -10.13
CA TYR A 143 -5.14 -6.11 -9.11
C TYR A 143 -6.62 -5.93 -8.83
N LYS A 144 -7.29 -7.04 -8.50
CA LYS A 144 -8.62 -7.08 -7.88
C LYS A 144 -8.59 -8.04 -6.70
N THR A 145 -9.45 -7.79 -5.70
CA THR A 145 -9.67 -8.72 -4.59
C THR A 145 -11.14 -9.05 -4.45
N LEU A 146 -11.43 -10.32 -4.10
CA LEU A 146 -12.79 -10.81 -3.88
C LEU A 146 -12.93 -11.29 -2.44
N TYR A 147 -14.09 -10.98 -1.84
CA TYR A 147 -14.45 -11.29 -0.46
C TYR A 147 -15.80 -11.99 -0.46
N GLY A 148 -15.81 -13.33 -0.33
CA GLY A 148 -17.02 -14.16 -0.45
C GLY A 148 -17.56 -14.68 0.87
N HIS A 149 -18.79 -15.21 0.81
CA HIS A 149 -19.55 -15.87 1.88
C HIS A 149 -19.95 -14.95 3.05
N ASN A 150 -19.99 -13.62 2.83
CA ASN A 150 -20.31 -12.66 3.88
C ASN A 150 -21.75 -12.81 4.40
N SER A 151 -21.96 -12.43 5.65
CA SER A 151 -23.31 -12.29 6.24
C SER A 151 -23.92 -10.92 5.91
N GLU A 152 -23.07 -9.88 5.83
CA GLU A 152 -23.48 -8.50 5.56
C GLU A 152 -22.44 -7.79 4.70
N LEU A 153 -22.89 -6.96 3.75
CA LEU A 153 -22.07 -6.06 2.95
C LEU A 153 -22.25 -4.64 3.49
N LEU A 154 -21.17 -3.94 3.81
CA LEU A 154 -21.19 -2.60 4.43
C LEU A 154 -20.87 -1.50 3.42
N VAL A 155 -20.62 -1.86 2.15
CA VAL A 155 -20.29 -0.96 1.06
C VAL A 155 -21.15 -1.26 -0.17
N SER A 156 -21.25 -0.29 -1.07
CA SER A 156 -22.01 -0.35 -2.31
C SER A 156 -21.13 -0.20 -3.53
N VAL A 157 -21.58 -0.68 -4.69
CA VAL A 157 -20.88 -0.47 -5.97
C VAL A 157 -20.66 1.03 -6.22
N GLY A 158 -19.43 1.38 -6.53
CA GLY A 158 -19.00 2.77 -6.76
C GLY A 158 -18.26 3.40 -5.59
N ASP A 159 -18.39 2.85 -4.37
CA ASP A 159 -17.66 3.37 -3.20
C ASP A 159 -16.16 3.23 -3.38
N VAL A 160 -15.42 4.20 -2.84
CA VAL A 160 -13.96 4.19 -2.75
C VAL A 160 -13.59 3.90 -1.31
N VAL A 161 -12.79 2.84 -1.11
CA VAL A 161 -12.36 2.40 0.22
C VAL A 161 -10.86 2.54 0.38
N ALA A 162 -10.44 2.83 1.59
CA ALA A 162 -9.02 2.78 1.97
C ALA A 162 -8.64 1.36 2.41
N LYS A 163 -7.36 1.04 2.28
CA LYS A 163 -6.77 -0.16 2.87
C LYS A 163 -7.06 -0.21 4.37
N GLY A 164 -7.66 -1.30 4.83
CA GLY A 164 -8.05 -1.48 6.23
C GLY A 164 -9.45 -0.97 6.58
N ASP A 165 -10.19 -0.37 5.65
CA ASP A 165 -11.60 -0.04 5.87
C ASP A 165 -12.42 -1.31 6.03
N ARG A 166 -13.38 -1.29 6.97
CA ARG A 166 -14.31 -2.40 7.17
C ARG A 166 -15.37 -2.38 6.06
N ILE A 167 -15.39 -3.44 5.25
CA ILE A 167 -16.24 -3.54 4.04
C ILE A 167 -17.37 -4.56 4.16
N ALA A 168 -17.21 -5.57 5.03
CA ALA A 168 -18.21 -6.61 5.22
C ALA A 168 -18.11 -7.23 6.63
N LEU A 169 -19.04 -8.14 6.89
CA LEU A 169 -18.99 -9.10 8.01
C LEU A 169 -18.95 -10.52 7.44
N SER A 170 -18.04 -11.36 7.93
CA SER A 170 -17.93 -12.75 7.51
C SER A 170 -19.21 -13.53 7.81
N GLY A 171 -19.48 -14.60 7.05
CA GLY A 171 -20.68 -15.35 7.19
C GLY A 171 -20.58 -16.77 6.65
N ASN A 172 -21.71 -17.31 6.22
CA ASN A 172 -21.84 -18.66 5.70
C ASN A 172 -22.83 -18.71 4.52
N THR A 173 -22.91 -17.62 3.72
CA THR A 173 -23.84 -17.52 2.58
C THR A 173 -23.28 -18.20 1.33
N GLY A 174 -24.16 -18.54 0.38
CA GLY A 174 -23.78 -19.21 -0.85
C GLY A 174 -23.37 -20.67 -0.64
N ASN A 175 -22.39 -21.15 -1.43
CA ASN A 175 -21.92 -22.53 -1.36
C ASN A 175 -20.80 -22.68 -0.31
N SER A 176 -21.17 -22.64 0.94
CA SER A 176 -20.28 -22.73 2.10
C SER A 176 -20.74 -23.83 3.07
N THR A 177 -19.80 -24.48 3.73
CA THR A 177 -20.06 -25.57 4.70
C THR A 177 -19.91 -25.13 6.15
N GLY A 178 -19.50 -23.90 6.39
CA GLY A 178 -19.33 -23.33 7.74
C GLY A 178 -18.85 -21.89 7.66
N PRO A 179 -18.97 -21.09 8.74
CA PRO A 179 -18.62 -19.67 8.71
C PRO A 179 -17.15 -19.43 8.39
N HIS A 180 -16.88 -18.69 7.31
CA HIS A 180 -15.54 -18.28 6.88
C HIS A 180 -15.61 -17.11 5.90
N LEU A 181 -14.49 -16.46 5.68
CA LEU A 181 -14.25 -15.60 4.54
C LEU A 181 -13.52 -16.40 3.46
N HIS A 182 -14.04 -16.40 2.25
CA HIS A 182 -13.30 -16.80 1.05
C HIS A 182 -12.66 -15.56 0.43
N PHE A 183 -11.33 -15.56 0.30
CA PHE A 183 -10.56 -14.42 -0.19
C PHE A 183 -9.74 -14.78 -1.42
N GLU A 184 -9.91 -13.99 -2.50
CA GLU A 184 -9.15 -14.16 -3.74
C GLU A 184 -8.35 -12.90 -4.07
N ILE A 185 -7.21 -13.08 -4.74
CA ILE A 185 -6.46 -12.04 -5.43
C ILE A 185 -6.45 -12.37 -6.92
N HIS A 186 -6.75 -11.38 -7.76
CA HIS A 186 -6.65 -11.49 -9.20
C HIS A 186 -5.60 -10.51 -9.72
N VAL A 187 -4.77 -10.96 -10.68
CA VAL A 187 -3.78 -10.15 -11.38
C VAL A 187 -4.13 -10.14 -12.85
N ASN A 188 -4.44 -8.98 -13.42
CA ASN A 188 -4.91 -8.84 -14.80
C ASN A 188 -6.07 -9.80 -15.13
N ASP A 189 -7.04 -9.89 -14.22
CA ASP A 189 -8.22 -10.77 -14.25
C ASP A 189 -7.94 -12.28 -14.07
N GLU A 190 -6.70 -12.69 -13.89
CA GLU A 190 -6.34 -14.08 -13.58
C GLU A 190 -6.26 -14.28 -12.07
N LYS A 191 -6.90 -15.37 -11.58
CA LYS A 191 -6.87 -15.76 -10.18
C LYS A 191 -5.51 -16.34 -9.82
N VAL A 192 -4.90 -15.80 -8.78
CA VAL A 192 -3.58 -16.21 -8.29
C VAL A 192 -3.65 -16.69 -6.85
N ASP A 193 -2.62 -17.42 -6.40
CA ASP A 193 -2.53 -17.86 -5.01
C ASP A 193 -2.31 -16.66 -4.07
N PRO A 194 -3.29 -16.32 -3.18
CA PRO A 194 -3.15 -15.21 -2.26
C PRO A 194 -1.97 -15.32 -1.30
N GLN A 195 -1.49 -16.52 -0.99
CA GLN A 195 -0.36 -16.75 -0.09
C GLN A 195 0.97 -16.19 -0.64
N GLN A 196 1.04 -15.84 -1.93
CA GLN A 196 2.18 -15.15 -2.52
C GLN A 196 2.18 -13.64 -2.21
N TYR A 197 1.07 -13.10 -1.76
CA TYR A 197 0.84 -11.65 -1.56
C TYR A 197 0.55 -11.26 -0.11
N ILE A 198 0.07 -12.21 0.70
CA ILE A 198 -0.25 -12.00 2.12
C ILE A 198 0.44 -13.06 2.98
N THR A 199 0.86 -12.66 4.18
CA THR A 199 1.43 -13.59 5.17
C THR A 199 0.32 -14.03 6.13
N LEU A 200 -0.08 -15.30 6.03
CA LEU A 200 -1.05 -15.90 6.96
C LEU A 200 -0.32 -16.42 8.21
N VAL A 201 -0.91 -16.22 9.38
CA VAL A 201 -0.39 -16.63 10.69
C VAL A 201 -1.33 -17.62 11.36
#